data_07306b53c86ea7ecfdde73d511982e4c
#
_entry.id   07306b53c86ea7ecfdde73d511982e4c
#
_cell.length_a   1.000
_cell.length_b   1.000
_cell.length_c   1.000
_cell.angle_alpha   90.00
_cell.angle_beta   90.00
_cell.angle_gamma   90.00
#
_symmetry.space_group_name_H-M   'P 1'
#
loop_
_entity.id
_entity.type
_entity.pdbx_description
1 polymer ?
#
loop_
_entity_poly.entity_id
_entity_poly.type
_entity_poly.pdbx_seq_one_letter_code
_entity_poly.pdbx_strand_id
1 'polypeptide(L)'
;MIKAGLNVVDPVYQNDDGGWAKTNTEYDLLEDSFVRLYTKGYSTVDNGATHGHMKFLSRIIRLSKENPTLFAGYSTELSTIEKGFWKAAKYMCDAQNDNGGWPQYYPYGVGYFKNITFNDNAMPDLMESIYALSNDSGLTDSELCEDYAWAREEI
;
A
#
# COMPACT_ATOMS: atom_id res chain seq x y z
N MET A 1 -3.63 -16.89 -7.73
CA MET A 1 -3.98 -15.68 -6.95
C MET A 1 -3.33 -15.70 -5.57
N ILE A 2 -3.60 -16.67 -4.67
CA ILE A 2 -3.00 -16.77 -3.32
C ILE A 2 -1.46 -16.71 -3.36
N LYS A 3 -0.81 -17.57 -4.18
CA LYS A 3 0.66 -17.54 -4.32
C LYS A 3 1.20 -16.17 -4.75
N ALA A 4 0.50 -15.47 -5.64
CA ALA A 4 0.90 -14.12 -6.05
C ALA A 4 0.72 -13.11 -4.91
N GLY A 5 -0.35 -13.24 -4.10
CA GLY A 5 -0.54 -12.41 -2.90
C GLY A 5 0.55 -12.62 -1.86
N LEU A 6 0.95 -13.87 -1.60
CA LEU A 6 2.07 -14.18 -0.70
C LEU A 6 3.37 -13.56 -1.18
N ASN A 7 3.66 -13.64 -2.48
CA ASN A 7 4.85 -13.02 -3.03
C ASN A 7 4.85 -11.49 -2.82
N VAL A 8 3.69 -10.84 -2.95
CA VAL A 8 3.59 -9.38 -2.77
C VAL A 8 3.91 -8.97 -1.32
N VAL A 9 3.46 -9.75 -0.33
CA VAL A 9 3.68 -9.46 1.09
C VAL A 9 4.96 -10.09 1.67
N ASP A 10 5.74 -10.78 0.85
CA ASP A 10 7.04 -11.31 1.24
C ASP A 10 7.96 -10.17 1.69
N PRO A 11 8.68 -10.28 2.82
CA PRO A 11 9.62 -9.26 3.28
C PRO A 11 10.73 -8.91 2.29
N VAL A 12 10.95 -9.75 1.27
CA VAL A 12 11.84 -9.42 0.15
C VAL A 12 11.27 -8.26 -0.69
N TYR A 13 9.95 -8.09 -0.74
CA TYR A 13 9.28 -7.09 -1.56
C TYR A 13 8.59 -6.00 -0.73
N GLN A 14 7.78 -6.38 0.26
CA GLN A 14 7.16 -5.43 1.17
C GLN A 14 8.17 -4.93 2.20
N ASN A 15 8.30 -3.63 2.33
CA ASN A 15 9.20 -3.00 3.31
C ASN A 15 8.67 -3.13 4.74
N ASP A 16 9.54 -2.87 5.72
CA ASP A 16 9.20 -2.97 7.14
C ASP A 16 8.16 -1.93 7.57
N ASP A 17 8.06 -0.80 6.88
CA ASP A 17 7.03 0.21 7.10
C ASP A 17 5.66 -0.16 6.50
N GLY A 18 5.60 -1.22 5.69
CA GLY A 18 4.38 -1.72 5.07
C GLY A 18 4.19 -1.30 3.61
N GLY A 19 4.92 -0.32 3.13
CA GLY A 19 4.87 0.08 1.73
C GLY A 19 5.76 -0.76 0.81
N TRP A 20 5.84 -0.35 -0.43
CA TRP A 20 6.71 -0.94 -1.45
C TRP A 20 7.56 0.11 -2.13
N ALA A 21 8.78 -0.27 -2.46
CA ALA A 21 9.67 0.54 -3.27
C ALA A 21 9.23 0.54 -4.75
N LYS A 22 9.73 1.51 -5.50
CA LYS A 22 9.51 1.62 -6.94
C LYS A 22 10.13 0.45 -7.71
N THR A 23 11.26 -0.06 -7.22
CA THR A 23 11.94 -1.25 -7.72
C THR A 23 12.45 -2.10 -6.57
N ASN A 24 12.62 -3.41 -6.81
CA ASN A 24 13.20 -4.33 -5.84
C ASN A 24 14.71 -4.52 -6.04
N THR A 25 15.35 -3.66 -6.81
CA THR A 25 16.77 -3.76 -7.08
C THR A 25 17.54 -3.25 -5.86
N GLU A 26 18.37 -4.08 -5.28
CA GLU A 26 19.36 -3.65 -4.30
C GLU A 26 20.48 -2.93 -5.04
N TYR A 27 20.54 -1.63 -4.93
CA TYR A 27 21.66 -0.85 -5.42
C TYR A 27 22.55 -0.45 -4.25
N ASP A 28 23.50 -1.33 -3.93
CA ASP A 28 24.52 -1.09 -2.89
C ASP A 28 25.57 -0.02 -3.29
N LEU A 29 25.49 0.51 -4.50
CA LEU A 29 26.60 1.23 -5.11
C LEU A 29 26.29 2.67 -5.55
N LEU A 30 25.12 3.22 -5.22
CA LEU A 30 24.76 4.54 -5.73
C LEU A 30 24.97 5.61 -4.67
N GLU A 31 25.99 6.42 -4.84
CA GLU A 31 26.25 7.64 -4.05
C GLU A 31 25.16 8.69 -4.25
N ASP A 32 24.32 8.56 -5.29
CA ASP A 32 23.25 9.50 -5.58
C ASP A 32 22.02 9.23 -4.70
N SER A 33 21.70 10.17 -3.84
CA SER A 33 20.57 10.11 -2.91
C SER A 33 19.22 9.96 -3.62
N PHE A 34 19.07 10.47 -4.85
CA PHE A 34 17.85 10.33 -5.63
C PHE A 34 17.62 8.90 -6.12
N VAL A 35 18.65 8.21 -6.51
CA VAL A 35 18.54 6.84 -7.01
C VAL A 35 18.23 5.86 -5.89
N ARG A 36 18.72 6.10 -4.68
CA ARG A 36 18.37 5.31 -3.49
C ARG A 36 16.88 5.25 -3.21
N LEU A 37 16.15 6.33 -3.49
CA LEU A 37 14.69 6.37 -3.28
C LEU A 37 13.91 5.38 -4.15
N TYR A 38 14.51 4.82 -5.20
CA TYR A 38 13.84 3.82 -6.02
C TYR A 38 14.03 2.38 -5.53
N THR A 39 14.89 2.18 -4.53
CA THR A 39 15.29 0.85 -4.06
C THR A 39 14.50 0.37 -2.87
N LYS A 40 14.61 -0.93 -2.57
CA LYS A 40 14.04 -1.53 -1.36
C LYS A 40 14.42 -0.71 -0.10
N GLY A 41 13.47 -0.60 0.82
CA GLY A 41 13.60 0.19 2.06
C GLY A 41 13.09 1.63 1.93
N TYR A 42 12.73 2.06 0.71
CA TYR A 42 12.16 3.38 0.46
C TYR A 42 10.77 3.25 -0.14
N SER A 43 9.78 3.18 0.72
CA SER A 43 8.38 3.06 0.31
C SER A 43 7.87 4.32 -0.36
N THR A 44 7.02 4.14 -1.37
CA THR A 44 6.49 5.23 -2.17
C THR A 44 5.04 5.00 -2.59
N VAL A 45 4.32 6.09 -2.80
CA VAL A 45 3.00 6.08 -3.44
C VAL A 45 3.09 6.31 -4.95
N ASP A 46 4.28 6.62 -5.45
CA ASP A 46 4.52 6.90 -6.87
C ASP A 46 4.39 5.64 -7.73
N ASN A 47 3.94 5.81 -8.98
CA ASN A 47 3.78 4.75 -9.99
C ASN A 47 2.98 3.50 -9.51
N GLY A 48 2.06 3.66 -8.59
CA GLY A 48 1.26 2.54 -8.09
C GLY A 48 2.00 1.59 -7.16
N ALA A 49 3.20 1.93 -6.68
CA ALA A 49 4.03 1.03 -5.90
C ALA A 49 3.29 0.50 -4.65
N THR A 50 2.78 1.37 -3.79
CA THR A 50 2.07 0.93 -2.59
C THR A 50 0.59 0.70 -2.84
N HIS A 51 -0.13 1.69 -3.35
CA HIS A 51 -1.58 1.58 -3.53
C HIS A 51 -2.01 0.54 -4.57
N GLY A 52 -1.21 0.29 -5.60
CA GLY A 52 -1.46 -0.77 -6.57
C GLY A 52 -1.39 -2.18 -5.95
N HIS A 53 -0.41 -2.42 -5.09
CA HIS A 53 -0.32 -3.67 -4.34
C HIS A 53 -1.46 -3.82 -3.34
N MET A 54 -1.84 -2.75 -2.64
CA MET A 54 -3.01 -2.75 -1.74
C MET A 54 -4.30 -3.13 -2.48
N LYS A 55 -4.58 -2.53 -3.65
CA LYS A 55 -5.73 -2.91 -4.50
C LYS A 55 -5.72 -4.40 -4.85
N PHE A 56 -4.56 -4.94 -5.15
CA PHE A 56 -4.43 -6.36 -5.47
C PHE A 56 -4.71 -7.26 -4.25
N LEU A 57 -4.16 -6.93 -3.10
CA LEU A 57 -4.37 -7.69 -1.85
C LEU A 57 -5.83 -7.61 -1.40
N SER A 58 -6.45 -6.44 -1.42
CA SER A 58 -7.88 -6.27 -1.06
C SER A 58 -8.79 -7.13 -1.93
N ARG A 59 -8.49 -7.23 -3.23
CA ARG A 59 -9.23 -8.11 -4.13
C ARG A 59 -9.13 -9.59 -3.75
N ILE A 60 -7.97 -10.05 -3.29
CA ILE A 60 -7.82 -11.44 -2.82
C ILE A 60 -8.66 -11.65 -1.56
N ILE A 61 -8.58 -10.73 -0.59
CA ILE A 61 -9.32 -10.77 0.67
C ILE A 61 -10.82 -10.81 0.39
N ARG A 62 -11.34 -9.91 -0.44
CA ARG A 62 -12.75 -9.90 -0.83
C ARG A 62 -13.18 -11.20 -1.48
N LEU A 63 -12.45 -11.68 -2.48
CA LEU A 63 -12.78 -12.93 -3.17
C LEU A 63 -12.80 -14.14 -2.22
N SER A 64 -11.95 -14.15 -1.20
CA SER A 64 -11.94 -15.20 -0.20
C SER A 64 -13.19 -15.17 0.69
N LYS A 65 -13.69 -13.98 1.04
CA LYS A 65 -14.95 -13.80 1.79
C LYS A 65 -16.18 -14.16 0.96
N GLU A 66 -16.19 -13.79 -0.32
CA GLU A 66 -17.26 -14.12 -1.25
C GLU A 66 -17.32 -15.64 -1.61
N ASN A 67 -16.19 -16.33 -1.57
CA ASN A 67 -16.07 -17.72 -1.98
C ASN A 67 -15.37 -18.59 -0.92
N PRO A 68 -15.87 -18.69 0.31
CA PRO A 68 -15.18 -19.33 1.42
C PRO A 68 -14.85 -20.81 1.16
N THR A 69 -15.68 -21.53 0.42
CA THR A 69 -15.43 -22.92 0.08
C THR A 69 -14.20 -23.09 -0.83
N LEU A 70 -14.02 -22.18 -1.79
CA LEU A 70 -12.87 -22.20 -2.70
C LEU A 70 -11.54 -21.93 -1.96
N PHE A 71 -11.60 -21.16 -0.89
CA PHE A 71 -10.43 -20.73 -0.11
C PHE A 71 -10.25 -21.50 1.20
N ALA A 72 -11.09 -22.51 1.49
CA ALA A 72 -11.08 -23.22 2.78
C ALA A 72 -9.72 -23.84 3.17
N GLY A 73 -8.87 -24.20 2.20
CA GLY A 73 -7.54 -24.76 2.43
C GLY A 73 -6.42 -23.73 2.59
N TYR A 74 -6.71 -22.42 2.59
CA TYR A 74 -5.71 -21.34 2.51
C TYR A 74 -5.79 -20.35 3.68
N SER A 75 -6.29 -20.78 4.82
CA SER A 75 -6.50 -19.88 5.97
C SER A 75 -5.23 -19.20 6.47
N THR A 76 -4.12 -19.92 6.50
CA THR A 76 -2.81 -19.39 6.93
C THR A 76 -2.27 -18.36 5.94
N GLU A 77 -2.35 -18.68 4.66
CA GLU A 77 -1.92 -17.81 3.58
C GLU A 77 -2.76 -16.53 3.51
N LEU A 78 -4.08 -16.65 3.66
CA LEU A 78 -4.98 -15.49 3.72
C LEU A 78 -4.67 -14.60 4.91
N SER A 79 -4.44 -15.17 6.10
CA SER A 79 -4.02 -14.40 7.28
C SER A 79 -2.71 -13.63 7.04
N THR A 80 -1.77 -14.21 6.32
CA THR A 80 -0.51 -13.55 5.95
C THR A 80 -0.75 -12.39 4.99
N ILE A 81 -1.60 -12.60 3.98
CA ILE A 81 -2.00 -11.58 3.01
C ILE A 81 -2.73 -10.42 3.70
N GLU A 82 -3.67 -10.72 4.60
CA GLU A 82 -4.39 -9.71 5.38
C GLU A 82 -3.43 -8.87 6.24
N LYS A 83 -2.49 -9.50 6.93
CA LYS A 83 -1.46 -8.78 7.72
C LYS A 83 -0.64 -7.83 6.85
N GLY A 84 -0.22 -8.28 5.66
CA GLY A 84 0.51 -7.45 4.72
C GLY A 84 -0.33 -6.26 4.21
N PHE A 85 -1.61 -6.49 3.93
CA PHE A 85 -2.55 -5.44 3.57
C PHE A 85 -2.69 -4.38 4.67
N TRP A 86 -2.95 -4.81 5.92
CA TRP A 86 -3.10 -3.87 7.04
C TRP A 86 -1.84 -3.11 7.39
N LYS A 87 -0.68 -3.74 7.19
CA LYS A 87 0.61 -3.07 7.33
C LYS A 87 0.78 -1.93 6.30
N ALA A 88 0.34 -2.17 5.06
CA ALA A 88 0.33 -1.15 4.03
C ALA A 88 -0.71 -0.05 4.29
N ALA A 89 -1.88 -0.41 4.81
CA ALA A 89 -2.89 0.56 5.21
C ALA A 89 -2.34 1.51 6.29
N LYS A 90 -1.67 0.97 7.30
CA LYS A 90 -0.99 1.79 8.32
C LYS A 90 0.06 2.71 7.70
N TYR A 91 0.88 2.22 6.77
CA TYR A 91 1.85 3.06 6.06
C TYR A 91 1.17 4.25 5.38
N MET A 92 0.02 4.04 4.74
CA MET A 92 -0.72 5.10 4.07
C MET A 92 -1.24 6.17 5.06
N CYS A 93 -1.74 5.73 6.24
CA CYS A 93 -2.14 6.65 7.30
C CYS A 93 -0.94 7.45 7.84
N ASP A 94 0.16 6.75 8.15
CA ASP A 94 1.37 7.37 8.71
C ASP A 94 2.02 8.38 7.73
N ALA A 95 1.86 8.14 6.43
CA ALA A 95 2.43 9.00 5.38
C ALA A 95 1.58 10.24 5.07
N GLN A 96 0.34 10.31 5.54
CA GLN A 96 -0.53 11.43 5.28
C GLN A 96 -0.11 12.66 6.08
N ASN A 97 -0.06 13.81 5.42
CA ASN A 97 0.17 15.09 6.09
C ASN A 97 -1.12 15.60 6.76
N ASP A 98 -1.03 16.47 7.75
CA ASP A 98 -2.15 17.08 8.48
C ASP A 98 -3.20 17.77 7.57
N ASN A 99 -2.81 18.17 6.37
CA ASN A 99 -3.69 18.78 5.38
C ASN A 99 -4.32 17.75 4.40
N GLY A 100 -4.23 16.46 4.70
CA GLY A 100 -4.85 15.38 3.94
C GLY A 100 -4.06 14.86 2.73
N GLY A 101 -2.98 15.53 2.32
CA GLY A 101 -2.20 15.09 1.16
C GLY A 101 -1.05 14.14 1.52
N TRP A 102 -0.49 13.48 0.52
CA TRP A 102 0.64 12.56 0.67
C TRP A 102 1.89 13.02 -0.06
N PRO A 103 3.09 12.81 0.53
CA PRO A 103 4.35 12.94 -0.18
C PRO A 103 4.54 11.74 -1.12
N GLN A 104 5.40 11.87 -2.13
CA GLN A 104 5.74 10.71 -2.97
C GLN A 104 6.46 9.61 -2.20
N TYR A 105 7.34 9.99 -1.26
CA TYR A 105 8.12 9.06 -0.43
C TYR A 105 7.97 9.41 1.05
N TYR A 106 7.73 8.43 1.87
CA TYR A 106 7.63 8.55 3.32
C TYR A 106 8.34 7.37 3.99
N PRO A 107 9.06 7.59 5.11
CA PRO A 107 9.41 8.87 5.73
C PRO A 107 10.65 9.54 5.12
N TYR A 108 11.27 8.92 4.13
CA TYR A 108 12.60 9.28 3.63
C TYR A 108 12.60 10.18 2.39
N GLY A 109 11.54 10.92 2.16
CA GLY A 109 11.48 11.85 1.03
C GLY A 109 12.57 12.93 1.10
N VAL A 110 13.27 13.16 -0.02
CA VAL A 110 14.26 14.25 -0.18
C VAL A 110 13.80 15.21 -1.27
N GLY A 111 14.25 16.47 -1.17
CA GLY A 111 13.89 17.50 -2.15
C GLY A 111 12.36 17.66 -2.24
N TYR A 112 11.81 17.68 -3.45
CA TYR A 112 10.38 17.85 -3.65
C TYR A 112 9.57 16.58 -3.32
N PHE A 113 10.19 15.41 -3.27
CA PHE A 113 9.52 14.13 -2.99
C PHE A 113 8.92 14.03 -1.57
N LYS A 114 9.37 14.88 -0.65
CA LYS A 114 8.79 14.98 0.70
C LYS A 114 7.53 15.88 0.77
N ASN A 115 7.24 16.59 -0.30
CA ASN A 115 6.08 17.47 -0.38
C ASN A 115 4.92 16.74 -1.06
N ILE A 116 3.70 17.23 -0.85
CA ILE A 116 2.54 16.76 -1.59
C ILE A 116 2.80 17.01 -3.08
N THR A 117 2.70 15.96 -3.89
CA THR A 117 3.11 16.00 -5.28
C THR A 117 2.01 15.43 -6.16
N PHE A 118 1.60 16.19 -7.19
CA PHE A 118 0.53 15.82 -8.11
C PHE A 118 1.03 15.25 -9.45
N ASN A 119 2.35 15.17 -9.65
CA ASN A 119 2.91 14.61 -10.89
C ASN A 119 2.63 13.11 -11.00
N ASP A 120 2.64 12.61 -12.24
CA ASP A 120 2.47 11.21 -12.59
C ASP A 120 1.20 10.55 -12.01
N ASN A 121 0.18 11.36 -11.76
CA ASN A 121 -1.09 10.94 -11.13
C ASN A 121 -0.93 10.29 -9.73
N ALA A 122 0.19 10.46 -9.06
CA ALA A 122 0.43 9.81 -7.76
C ALA A 122 -0.70 10.08 -6.76
N MET A 123 -1.10 11.33 -6.62
CA MET A 123 -2.19 11.72 -5.71
C MET A 123 -3.57 11.24 -6.17
N PRO A 124 -4.02 11.51 -7.41
CA PRO A 124 -5.30 11.01 -7.90
C PRO A 124 -5.43 9.49 -7.80
N ASP A 125 -4.41 8.74 -8.24
CA ASP A 125 -4.43 7.27 -8.22
C ASP A 125 -4.50 6.73 -6.79
N LEU A 126 -3.85 7.42 -5.84
CA LEU A 126 -3.91 7.10 -4.43
C LEU A 126 -5.32 7.35 -3.85
N MET A 127 -5.89 8.53 -4.10
CA MET A 127 -7.24 8.89 -3.65
C MET A 127 -8.30 7.95 -4.22
N GLU A 128 -8.23 7.62 -5.52
CA GLU A 128 -9.10 6.62 -6.14
C GLU A 128 -8.94 5.24 -5.50
N SER A 129 -7.72 4.89 -5.10
CA SER A 129 -7.44 3.62 -4.45
C SER A 129 -8.06 3.56 -3.07
N ILE A 130 -7.92 4.61 -2.27
CA ILE A 130 -8.52 4.72 -0.93
C ILE A 130 -10.05 4.71 -1.04
N TYR A 131 -10.61 5.47 -1.97
CA TYR A 131 -12.05 5.49 -2.23
C TYR A 131 -12.58 4.10 -2.61
N ALA A 132 -11.88 3.39 -3.51
CA ALA A 132 -12.26 2.04 -3.91
C ALA A 132 -12.21 1.06 -2.73
N LEU A 133 -11.18 1.17 -1.87
CA LEU A 133 -11.04 0.35 -0.66
C LEU A 133 -12.14 0.64 0.35
N SER A 134 -12.48 1.92 0.57
CA SER A 134 -13.53 2.33 1.51
C SER A 134 -14.94 1.91 1.09
N ASN A 135 -15.17 1.77 -0.22
CA ASN A 135 -16.44 1.32 -0.80
C ASN A 135 -16.48 -0.19 -1.11
N ASP A 136 -15.38 -0.89 -0.91
CA ASP A 136 -15.35 -2.33 -1.14
C ASP A 136 -16.12 -3.04 0.00
N SER A 137 -17.30 -3.56 -0.33
CA SER A 137 -18.21 -4.22 0.62
C SER A 137 -17.62 -5.47 1.30
N GLY A 138 -16.44 -5.88 0.90
CA GLY A 138 -15.69 -6.97 1.52
C GLY A 138 -14.92 -6.57 2.79
N LEU A 139 -14.73 -5.27 3.01
CA LEU A 139 -14.07 -4.74 4.21
C LEU A 139 -15.14 -4.05 5.07
N THR A 140 -15.36 -4.53 6.29
CA THR A 140 -16.30 -3.89 7.22
C THR A 140 -15.70 -2.61 7.79
N ASP A 141 -16.53 -1.67 8.22
CA ASP A 141 -16.08 -0.39 8.83
C ASP A 141 -15.17 -0.61 10.05
N SER A 142 -15.29 -1.75 10.74
CA SER A 142 -14.42 -2.15 11.84
C SER A 142 -13.07 -2.73 11.41
N GLU A 143 -12.93 -3.09 10.13
CA GLU A 143 -11.70 -3.61 9.54
C GLU A 143 -10.93 -2.51 8.79
N LEU A 144 -11.60 -1.43 8.41
CA LEU A 144 -10.95 -0.18 8.05
C LEU A 144 -10.52 0.46 9.37
N CYS A 145 -9.23 0.71 9.56
CA CYS A 145 -8.79 1.41 10.76
C CYS A 145 -9.61 2.72 10.89
N GLU A 146 -9.91 3.14 12.14
CA GLU A 146 -10.69 4.34 12.42
C GLU A 146 -10.18 5.55 11.61
N ASP A 147 -8.90 5.58 11.30
CA ASP A 147 -8.23 6.59 10.48
C ASP A 147 -8.63 6.60 9.00
N TYR A 148 -9.19 5.50 8.44
CA TYR A 148 -9.74 5.48 7.07
C TYR A 148 -11.21 5.88 7.00
N ALA A 149 -11.92 5.91 8.11
CA ALA A 149 -13.32 6.34 8.14
C ALA A 149 -13.46 7.79 7.63
N TRP A 150 -12.48 8.65 7.89
CA TRP A 150 -12.45 10.03 7.41
C TRP A 150 -12.37 10.13 5.87
N ALA A 151 -11.68 9.21 5.18
CA ALA A 151 -11.63 9.21 3.71
C ALA A 151 -13.02 9.03 3.06
N ARG A 152 -14.00 8.50 3.81
CA ARG A 152 -15.39 8.38 3.40
C ARG A 152 -16.20 9.68 3.58
N GLU A 153 -15.80 10.51 4.54
CA GLU A 153 -16.58 11.70 4.94
C GLU A 153 -16.12 12.96 4.19
N GLU A 154 -14.90 12.96 3.63
CA GLU A 154 -14.28 14.14 3.02
C GLU A 154 -14.18 14.08 1.48
N ILE A 155 -14.64 13.00 0.83
CA ILE A 155 -14.72 12.85 -0.63
C ILE A 155 -16.17 12.81 -1.10
#